data_e83f43b475789e567203a028bd2a0b43
#
_entry.id   e83f43b475789e567203a028bd2a0b43
#
_cell.length_a   1.000
_cell.length_b   1.000
_cell.length_c   1.000
_cell.angle_alpha   90.00
_cell.angle_beta   90.00
_cell.angle_gamma   90.00
#
_symmetry.space_group_name_H-M   'P 1'
#
loop_
_entity.id
_entity.type
_entity.pdbx_description
1 polymer ?
#
loop_
_entity_poly.entity_id
_entity_poly.type
_entity_poly.pdbx_seq_one_letter_code
_entity_poly.pdbx_strand_id
1 'polypeptide(L)'
;MSDYTTSGFRQQIENRNFLSPTGFHFSVARAPKVSYFGYQVNVPGLDLGVVDQRNYLSNIPRPGENIEFGDLTLTFLVDENLENYLEIQNWMRGIGFPESLQEIYRWQNQDDPTNYPSNYKYENELNLYSDGTLAIYNSSDNPQFKVAFENLFPYSLSPLNFDSQSTDVQYLSATVNFKYTIYNIDDIVCC
;
A
#
# COMPACT_ATOMS: atom_id res chain seq x y z
N MET A 1 -10.76 33.37 44.43
CA MET A 1 -11.76 32.99 43.40
C MET A 1 -10.95 32.44 42.25
N SER A 2 -10.93 31.15 42.09
CA SER A 2 -10.17 30.48 41.05
C SER A 2 -10.99 30.44 39.77
N ASP A 3 -10.40 30.98 38.69
CA ASP A 3 -11.00 31.06 37.39
C ASP A 3 -11.19 29.68 36.76
N TYR A 4 -12.36 29.07 36.95
CA TYR A 4 -12.74 27.78 36.35
C TYR A 4 -13.32 27.89 34.96
N THR A 5 -13.28 29.08 34.33
CA THR A 5 -14.07 29.32 33.12
C THR A 5 -13.29 29.34 31.79
N THR A 6 -11.98 29.15 31.80
CA THR A 6 -11.19 29.31 30.54
C THR A 6 -10.61 28.02 29.96
N SER A 7 -10.65 26.90 30.66
CA SER A 7 -10.05 25.65 30.13
C SER A 7 -10.96 24.85 29.18
N GLY A 8 -12.28 25.02 29.27
CA GLY A 8 -13.23 24.28 28.44
C GLY A 8 -13.30 24.75 26.98
N PHE A 9 -13.00 26.01 26.72
CA PHE A 9 -13.04 26.57 25.35
C PHE A 9 -11.75 26.37 24.54
N ARG A 10 -10.66 25.96 25.18
CA ARG A 10 -9.38 25.71 24.52
C ARG A 10 -9.26 24.32 23.88
N GLN A 11 -10.27 23.46 24.02
CA GLN A 11 -10.33 22.12 23.43
C GLN A 11 -11.18 22.07 22.14
N GLN A 12 -11.43 23.20 21.51
CA GLN A 12 -12.03 23.15 20.17
C GLN A 12 -11.00 22.64 19.18
N ILE A 13 -11.41 21.63 18.43
CA ILE A 13 -10.63 21.09 17.31
C ILE A 13 -10.35 22.23 16.34
N GLU A 14 -9.07 22.55 16.09
CA GLU A 14 -8.66 23.64 15.22
C GLU A 14 -9.06 23.41 13.77
N ASN A 15 -8.94 22.15 13.32
CA ASN A 15 -9.35 21.76 11.97
C ASN A 15 -10.74 21.13 11.99
N ARG A 16 -11.69 21.79 11.32
CA ARG A 16 -13.09 21.34 11.19
C ARG A 16 -13.41 20.78 9.81
N ASN A 17 -12.40 20.68 8.93
CA ASN A 17 -12.58 20.12 7.61
C ASN A 17 -12.49 18.61 7.66
N PHE A 18 -13.36 17.94 6.93
CA PHE A 18 -13.32 16.49 6.78
C PHE A 18 -12.41 16.10 5.61
N LEU A 19 -11.71 14.99 5.77
CA LEU A 19 -10.87 14.43 4.71
C LEU A 19 -11.74 13.94 3.57
N SER A 20 -11.42 14.36 2.33
CA SER A 20 -12.09 13.86 1.14
C SER A 20 -11.51 12.50 0.73
N PRO A 21 -12.35 11.52 0.40
CA PRO A 21 -11.86 10.21 -0.05
C PRO A 21 -11.30 10.22 -1.48
N THR A 22 -11.49 11.32 -2.23
CA THR A 22 -11.12 11.39 -3.66
C THR A 22 -9.73 11.97 -3.90
N GLY A 23 -9.17 12.69 -2.92
CA GLY A 23 -7.85 13.33 -3.04
C GLY A 23 -6.73 12.42 -2.54
N PHE A 24 -6.20 11.57 -3.41
CA PHE A 24 -5.04 10.74 -3.09
C PHE A 24 -4.20 10.44 -4.32
N HIS A 25 -2.94 10.12 -4.10
CA HIS A 25 -2.04 9.57 -5.11
C HIS A 25 -1.19 8.47 -4.49
N PHE A 26 -1.27 7.27 -5.09
CA PHE A 26 -0.48 6.14 -4.65
C PHE A 26 0.64 5.87 -5.65
N SER A 27 1.85 5.71 -5.16
CA SER A 27 3.02 5.39 -5.97
C SER A 27 3.78 4.20 -5.39
N VAL A 28 4.15 3.29 -6.28
CA VAL A 28 5.03 2.16 -5.98
C VAL A 28 6.27 2.32 -6.85
N ALA A 29 7.45 2.35 -6.24
CA ALA A 29 8.69 2.61 -6.95
C ALA A 29 8.94 1.60 -8.08
N ARG A 30 8.51 0.35 -7.88
CA ARG A 30 8.73 -0.75 -8.82
C ARG A 30 7.65 -0.93 -9.88
N ALA A 31 6.46 -0.38 -9.66
CA ALA A 31 5.32 -0.50 -10.56
C ALA A 31 4.71 0.87 -10.91
N PRO A 32 5.42 1.73 -11.63
CA PRO A 32 4.97 3.09 -11.94
C PRO A 32 3.74 3.13 -12.84
N LYS A 33 3.55 2.16 -13.74
CA LYS A 33 2.39 2.09 -14.63
C LYS A 33 1.11 1.77 -13.86
N VAL A 34 1.19 0.90 -12.86
CA VAL A 34 0.09 0.57 -11.97
C VAL A 34 -0.30 1.78 -11.13
N SER A 35 0.68 2.53 -10.65
CA SER A 35 0.47 3.75 -9.87
C SER A 35 -0.30 4.81 -10.65
N TYR A 36 -0.04 4.94 -11.93
CA TYR A 36 -0.72 5.93 -12.79
C TYR A 36 -2.21 5.64 -12.97
N PHE A 37 -2.60 4.37 -13.10
CA PHE A 37 -3.98 3.94 -13.32
C PHE A 37 -4.73 3.53 -12.06
N GLY A 38 -4.10 3.66 -10.89
CA GLY A 38 -4.72 3.37 -9.60
C GLY A 38 -5.82 4.37 -9.25
N TYR A 39 -7.05 3.88 -9.03
CA TYR A 39 -8.19 4.74 -8.69
C TYR A 39 -8.78 4.44 -7.32
N GLN A 40 -8.40 3.34 -6.69
CA GLN A 40 -8.85 3.00 -5.34
C GLN A 40 -7.71 2.35 -4.55
N VAL A 41 -7.49 2.84 -3.35
CA VAL A 41 -6.52 2.30 -2.39
C VAL A 41 -7.09 2.39 -0.99
N ASN A 42 -6.77 1.44 -0.14
CA ASN A 42 -7.11 1.52 1.28
C ASN A 42 -5.87 1.89 2.11
N VAL A 43 -6.09 2.52 3.25
CA VAL A 43 -5.11 2.56 4.34
C VAL A 43 -5.41 1.36 5.23
N PRO A 44 -4.48 0.41 5.39
CA PRO A 44 -4.74 -0.80 6.14
C PRO A 44 -5.05 -0.54 7.61
N GLY A 45 -5.95 -1.35 8.18
CA GLY A 45 -6.25 -1.32 9.60
C GLY A 45 -5.11 -1.91 10.44
N LEU A 46 -5.16 -1.59 11.73
CA LEU A 46 -4.26 -2.10 12.76
C LEU A 46 -5.07 -2.90 13.77
N ASP A 47 -4.65 -4.11 14.06
CA ASP A 47 -5.22 -4.95 15.10
C ASP A 47 -4.18 -5.19 16.21
N LEU A 48 -4.51 -4.78 17.41
CA LEU A 48 -3.76 -5.11 18.61
C LEU A 48 -4.42 -6.30 19.28
N GLY A 49 -3.76 -7.42 19.36
CA GLY A 49 -4.29 -8.61 20.01
C GLY A 49 -4.77 -8.33 21.43
N VAL A 50 -5.78 -9.05 21.88
CA VAL A 50 -6.33 -8.95 23.25
C VAL A 50 -6.12 -10.27 23.97
N VAL A 51 -5.61 -10.22 25.20
CA VAL A 51 -5.44 -11.38 26.06
C VAL A 51 -6.41 -11.26 27.23
N ASP A 52 -7.25 -12.29 27.44
CA ASP A 52 -8.15 -12.34 28.56
C ASP A 52 -7.46 -12.89 29.81
N GLN A 53 -7.32 -12.05 30.81
CA GLN A 53 -6.92 -12.49 32.14
C GLN A 53 -8.14 -13.02 32.89
N ARG A 54 -8.15 -14.32 33.19
CA ARG A 54 -9.19 -14.94 33.96
C ARG A 54 -9.15 -14.46 35.41
N ASN A 55 -10.29 -13.94 35.90
CA ASN A 55 -10.52 -13.65 37.32
C ASN A 55 -11.70 -14.49 37.77
N TYR A 56 -11.88 -14.61 39.11
CA TYR A 56 -12.94 -15.43 39.72
C TYR A 56 -14.35 -14.99 39.32
N LEU A 57 -14.56 -13.71 39.07
CA LEU A 57 -15.89 -13.14 38.76
C LEU A 57 -16.08 -12.81 37.27
N SER A 58 -15.02 -12.50 36.53
CA SER A 58 -15.12 -12.11 35.12
C SER A 58 -13.76 -12.18 34.44
N ASN A 59 -13.78 -12.27 33.12
CA ASN A 59 -12.57 -12.09 32.31
C ASN A 59 -12.23 -10.60 32.20
N ILE A 60 -10.99 -10.26 32.45
CA ILE A 60 -10.47 -8.90 32.33
C ILE A 60 -9.65 -8.83 31.04
N PRO A 61 -10.09 -8.08 30.02
CA PRO A 61 -9.32 -7.92 28.80
C PRO A 61 -8.06 -7.09 29.07
N ARG A 62 -6.93 -7.56 28.55
CA ARG A 62 -5.65 -6.86 28.58
C ARG A 62 -5.13 -6.67 27.16
N PRO A 63 -4.43 -5.56 26.86
CA PRO A 63 -3.83 -5.36 25.57
C PRO A 63 -2.78 -6.45 25.31
N GLY A 64 -2.79 -6.98 24.09
CA GLY A 64 -1.75 -7.90 23.62
C GLY A 64 -0.44 -7.17 23.31
N GLU A 65 0.60 -7.93 22.98
CA GLU A 65 1.93 -7.40 22.71
C GLU A 65 2.24 -7.26 21.21
N ASN A 66 1.43 -7.89 20.35
CA ASN A 66 1.66 -7.92 18.91
C ASN A 66 0.63 -7.07 18.17
N ILE A 67 1.13 -6.23 17.27
CA ILE A 67 0.31 -5.49 16.30
C ILE A 67 0.31 -6.25 14.98
N GLU A 68 -0.87 -6.52 14.46
CA GLU A 68 -1.07 -7.09 13.14
C GLU A 68 -1.52 -6.00 12.18
N PHE A 69 -0.86 -5.92 11.02
CA PHE A 69 -1.20 -5.00 9.95
C PHE A 69 -2.13 -5.68 8.95
N GLY A 70 -3.20 -5.00 8.57
CA GLY A 70 -4.08 -5.43 7.50
C GLY A 70 -3.40 -5.42 6.13
N ASP A 71 -4.12 -5.86 5.10
CA ASP A 71 -3.61 -5.88 3.74
C ASP A 71 -3.80 -4.52 3.05
N LEU A 72 -2.81 -4.12 2.27
CA LEU A 72 -2.91 -2.99 1.36
C LEU A 72 -3.52 -3.48 0.04
N THR A 73 -4.67 -2.93 -0.32
CA THR A 73 -5.39 -3.26 -1.54
C THR A 73 -5.38 -2.06 -2.48
N LEU A 74 -4.93 -2.28 -3.71
CA LEU A 74 -4.94 -1.28 -4.78
C LEU A 74 -5.78 -1.80 -5.93
N THR A 75 -6.74 -1.00 -6.40
CA THR A 75 -7.51 -1.27 -7.61
C THR A 75 -7.12 -0.27 -8.68
N PHE A 76 -6.83 -0.77 -9.88
CA PHE A 76 -6.40 0.03 -11.01
C PHE A 76 -7.14 -0.37 -12.30
N LEU A 77 -7.26 0.57 -13.23
CA LEU A 77 -7.76 0.30 -14.57
C LEU A 77 -6.67 -0.40 -15.38
N VAL A 78 -7.07 -1.42 -16.11
CA VAL A 78 -6.15 -2.18 -16.96
C VAL A 78 -5.97 -1.45 -18.29
N ASP A 79 -4.71 -1.24 -18.66
CA ASP A 79 -4.34 -0.61 -19.94
C ASP A 79 -4.64 -1.54 -21.12
N GLU A 80 -4.91 -0.95 -22.30
CA GLU A 80 -5.20 -1.68 -23.53
C GLU A 80 -4.08 -2.66 -23.92
N ASN A 81 -2.84 -2.30 -23.63
CA ASN A 81 -1.66 -3.14 -23.89
C ASN A 81 -1.36 -4.14 -22.76
N LEU A 82 -2.16 -4.15 -21.67
CA LEU A 82 -1.94 -4.96 -20.46
C LEU A 82 -0.59 -4.67 -19.75
N GLU A 83 0.08 -3.57 -20.06
CA GLU A 83 1.43 -3.31 -19.56
C GLU A 83 1.46 -3.19 -18.04
N ASN A 84 0.48 -2.50 -17.45
CA ASN A 84 0.39 -2.35 -16.00
C ASN A 84 0.07 -3.69 -15.28
N TYR A 85 -0.78 -4.52 -15.87
CA TYR A 85 -1.09 -5.84 -15.32
C TYR A 85 0.13 -6.76 -15.39
N LEU A 86 0.85 -6.76 -16.54
CA LEU A 86 2.06 -7.53 -16.74
C LEU A 86 3.20 -7.10 -15.79
N GLU A 87 3.27 -5.82 -15.44
CA GLU A 87 4.25 -5.30 -14.48
C GLU A 87 4.10 -5.99 -13.11
N ILE A 88 2.88 -6.11 -12.58
CA ILE A 88 2.62 -6.84 -11.33
C ILE A 88 2.82 -8.35 -11.51
N GLN A 89 2.32 -8.92 -12.61
CA GLN A 89 2.49 -10.35 -12.88
C GLN A 89 3.97 -10.75 -12.94
N ASN A 90 4.79 -9.96 -13.64
CA ASN A 90 6.23 -10.21 -13.75
C ASN A 90 6.92 -10.06 -12.39
N TRP A 91 6.49 -9.10 -11.57
CA TRP A 91 7.00 -8.98 -10.22
C TRP A 91 6.68 -10.21 -9.38
N MET A 92 5.43 -10.69 -9.39
CA MET A 92 5.03 -11.91 -8.68
C MET A 92 5.77 -13.16 -9.21
N ARG A 93 5.94 -13.27 -10.54
CA ARG A 93 6.72 -14.37 -11.15
C ARG A 93 8.20 -14.28 -10.77
N GLY A 94 8.76 -13.08 -10.69
CA GLY A 94 10.14 -12.88 -10.24
C GLY A 94 10.37 -13.32 -8.80
N ILE A 95 9.35 -13.18 -7.93
CA ILE A 95 9.40 -13.66 -6.54
C ILE A 95 9.21 -15.18 -6.48
N GLY A 96 8.23 -15.72 -7.23
CA GLY A 96 7.82 -17.12 -7.16
C GLY A 96 8.54 -18.07 -8.12
N PHE A 97 9.24 -17.53 -9.15
CA PHE A 97 10.00 -18.25 -10.20
C PHE A 97 9.42 -19.62 -10.61
N PRO A 98 8.18 -19.68 -11.14
CA PRO A 98 7.47 -20.93 -11.37
C PRO A 98 8.11 -21.83 -12.44
N GLU A 99 8.85 -21.27 -13.40
CA GLU A 99 9.47 -22.02 -14.48
C GLU A 99 10.95 -22.26 -14.25
N SER A 100 11.70 -21.22 -13.87
CA SER A 100 13.16 -21.35 -13.68
C SER A 100 13.72 -20.24 -12.78
N LEU A 101 14.85 -20.52 -12.12
CA LEU A 101 15.62 -19.52 -11.37
C LEU A 101 16.08 -18.33 -12.23
N GLN A 102 16.11 -18.46 -13.54
CA GLN A 102 16.47 -17.35 -14.46
C GLN A 102 15.40 -16.24 -14.48
N GLU A 103 14.18 -16.49 -14.05
CA GLU A 103 13.14 -15.46 -13.97
C GLU A 103 13.48 -14.39 -12.93
N ILE A 104 14.05 -14.78 -11.80
CA ILE A 104 14.57 -13.85 -10.79
C ILE A 104 15.62 -12.93 -11.41
N TYR A 105 16.56 -13.50 -12.17
CA TYR A 105 17.64 -12.73 -12.78
C TYR A 105 17.13 -11.77 -13.85
N ARG A 106 16.19 -12.19 -14.69
CA ARG A 106 15.57 -11.32 -15.69
C ARG A 106 14.83 -10.15 -15.04
N TRP A 107 14.13 -10.43 -13.96
CA TRP A 107 13.37 -9.43 -13.26
C TRP A 107 14.27 -8.43 -12.50
N GLN A 108 15.36 -8.88 -11.90
CA GLN A 108 16.32 -8.02 -11.21
C GLN A 108 17.09 -7.11 -12.17
N ASN A 109 17.33 -7.56 -13.40
CA ASN A 109 18.09 -6.82 -14.42
C ASN A 109 17.21 -5.98 -15.34
N GLN A 110 15.91 -5.91 -15.13
CA GLN A 110 14.98 -5.17 -15.97
C GLN A 110 15.23 -3.65 -15.94
N ASP A 111 15.86 -3.15 -14.87
CA ASP A 111 16.18 -1.74 -14.68
C ASP A 111 17.52 -1.32 -15.29
N ASP A 112 18.36 -2.27 -15.75
CA ASP A 112 19.66 -1.97 -16.36
C ASP A 112 20.00 -2.94 -17.50
N PRO A 113 19.62 -2.62 -18.75
CA PRO A 113 19.90 -3.46 -19.91
C PRO A 113 21.40 -3.60 -20.24
N THR A 114 22.29 -2.84 -19.58
CA THR A 114 23.74 -2.86 -19.83
C THR A 114 24.52 -3.66 -18.79
N ASN A 115 23.87 -4.11 -17.71
CA ASN A 115 24.57 -4.81 -16.65
C ASN A 115 24.63 -6.32 -16.92
N TYR A 116 25.70 -6.74 -17.58
CA TYR A 116 26.10 -8.13 -17.64
C TYR A 116 26.45 -8.66 -16.24
N PRO A 117 26.18 -9.93 -15.90
CA PRO A 117 26.24 -10.50 -14.56
C PRO A 117 27.66 -10.71 -14.02
N SER A 118 28.62 -9.84 -14.33
CA SER A 118 30.01 -10.00 -13.92
C SER A 118 30.33 -9.50 -12.52
N ASN A 119 29.41 -8.80 -11.85
CA ASN A 119 29.60 -8.32 -10.49
C ASN A 119 28.44 -8.75 -9.57
N TYR A 120 28.38 -10.06 -9.31
CA TYR A 120 27.58 -10.55 -8.21
C TYR A 120 28.14 -10.02 -6.89
N LYS A 121 27.59 -8.91 -6.42
CA LYS A 121 27.62 -8.58 -5.01
C LYS A 121 26.52 -9.37 -4.34
N TYR A 122 26.89 -10.42 -3.64
CA TYR A 122 26.03 -11.17 -2.70
C TYR A 122 25.50 -10.31 -1.54
N GLU A 123 25.72 -9.00 -1.58
CA GLU A 123 25.39 -8.06 -0.51
C GLU A 123 24.02 -7.41 -0.64
N ASN A 124 23.31 -7.61 -1.74
CA ASN A 124 21.92 -7.14 -1.83
C ASN A 124 21.02 -8.34 -1.59
N GLU A 125 20.38 -8.38 -0.44
CA GLU A 125 19.12 -9.10 -0.27
C GLU A 125 18.34 -8.93 -1.56
N LEU A 126 17.99 -10.07 -2.17
CA LEU A 126 17.23 -10.12 -3.40
C LEU A 126 16.22 -8.97 -3.38
N ASN A 127 16.27 -8.04 -4.32
CA ASN A 127 15.39 -6.86 -4.40
C ASN A 127 13.93 -7.29 -4.67
N LEU A 128 13.41 -8.18 -3.82
CA LEU A 128 12.06 -8.73 -3.91
C LEU A 128 11.01 -7.71 -3.51
N TYR A 129 11.43 -6.77 -2.67
CA TYR A 129 10.59 -5.76 -2.05
C TYR A 129 10.69 -4.42 -2.78
N SER A 130 9.70 -3.61 -2.58
CA SER A 130 9.66 -2.21 -3.03
C SER A 130 9.11 -1.34 -1.92
N ASP A 131 9.30 -0.04 -2.03
CA ASP A 131 8.63 0.92 -1.18
C ASP A 131 7.41 1.50 -1.88
N GLY A 132 6.36 1.74 -1.10
CA GLY A 132 5.14 2.37 -1.58
C GLY A 132 4.86 3.65 -0.81
N THR A 133 4.27 4.63 -1.48
CA THR A 133 3.88 5.90 -0.87
C THR A 133 2.46 6.25 -1.27
N LEU A 134 1.61 6.51 -0.28
CA LEU A 134 0.28 7.08 -0.48
C LEU A 134 0.30 8.53 0.00
N ALA A 135 0.17 9.47 -0.93
CA ALA A 135 -0.04 10.88 -0.62
C ALA A 135 -1.54 11.17 -0.51
N ILE A 136 -1.93 11.84 0.55
CA ILE A 136 -3.32 12.21 0.83
C ILE A 136 -3.41 13.72 0.76
N TYR A 137 -4.35 14.21 -0.07
CA TYR A 137 -4.55 15.63 -0.34
C TYR A 137 -5.65 16.22 0.55
N ASN A 138 -5.47 17.47 0.90
CA ASN A 138 -6.49 18.25 1.60
C ASN A 138 -7.56 18.78 0.62
N SER A 139 -8.55 19.51 1.13
CA SER A 139 -9.63 20.11 0.34
C SER A 139 -9.16 21.17 -0.69
N SER A 140 -7.89 21.56 -0.64
CA SER A 140 -7.26 22.52 -1.57
C SER A 140 -6.27 21.85 -2.52
N ASP A 141 -6.35 20.51 -2.67
CA ASP A 141 -5.48 19.68 -3.50
C ASP A 141 -3.98 19.79 -3.17
N ASN A 142 -3.65 20.16 -1.94
CA ASN A 142 -2.28 20.12 -1.46
C ASN A 142 -2.03 18.81 -0.70
N PRO A 143 -0.88 18.15 -0.92
CA PRO A 143 -0.51 16.96 -0.17
C PRO A 143 -0.29 17.34 1.29
N GLN A 144 -1.05 16.73 2.19
CA GLN A 144 -0.98 17.01 3.62
C GLN A 144 -0.32 15.86 4.39
N PHE A 145 -0.70 14.63 4.06
CA PHE A 145 -0.17 13.44 4.71
C PHE A 145 0.49 12.52 3.70
N LYS A 146 1.52 11.84 4.16
CA LYS A 146 2.21 10.80 3.42
C LYS A 146 2.17 9.53 4.26
N VAL A 147 1.63 8.44 3.68
CA VAL A 147 1.75 7.10 4.25
C VAL A 147 2.84 6.37 3.50
N ALA A 148 3.94 6.07 4.17
CA ALA A 148 5.07 5.34 3.62
C ALA A 148 4.98 3.87 4.04
N PHE A 149 5.00 2.97 3.05
CA PHE A 149 5.01 1.51 3.25
C PHE A 149 6.41 0.98 2.97
N GLU A 150 6.94 0.19 3.89
CA GLU A 150 8.27 -0.40 3.78
C GLU A 150 8.19 -1.89 3.44
N ASN A 151 9.08 -2.33 2.54
CA ASN A 151 9.18 -3.72 2.10
C ASN A 151 7.87 -4.28 1.52
N LEU A 152 7.24 -3.50 0.64
CA LEU A 152 6.01 -3.85 -0.04
C LEU A 152 6.27 -4.94 -1.09
N PHE A 153 5.39 -5.95 -1.16
CA PHE A 153 5.38 -6.95 -2.22
C PHE A 153 3.97 -7.44 -2.53
N PRO A 154 3.64 -7.72 -3.80
CA PRO A 154 2.35 -8.24 -4.19
C PRO A 154 2.27 -9.74 -3.87
N TYR A 155 1.15 -10.18 -3.28
CA TYR A 155 0.90 -11.60 -3.03
C TYR A 155 -0.34 -12.14 -3.72
N SER A 156 -1.24 -11.27 -4.15
CA SER A 156 -2.48 -11.64 -4.84
C SER A 156 -2.81 -10.62 -5.92
N LEU A 157 -3.19 -11.12 -7.10
CA LEU A 157 -3.65 -10.33 -8.25
C LEU A 157 -4.97 -10.93 -8.73
N SER A 158 -5.97 -10.08 -8.93
CA SER A 158 -7.28 -10.53 -9.40
C SER A 158 -7.24 -11.04 -10.84
N PRO A 159 -8.11 -12.00 -11.20
CA PRO A 159 -8.27 -12.41 -12.58
C PRO A 159 -8.89 -11.30 -13.43
N LEU A 160 -8.62 -11.32 -14.74
CA LEU A 160 -9.31 -10.51 -15.73
C LEU A 160 -10.41 -11.35 -16.40
N ASN A 161 -11.63 -10.89 -16.32
CA ASN A 161 -12.77 -11.57 -16.94
C ASN A 161 -13.16 -10.84 -18.23
N PHE A 162 -13.19 -11.56 -19.33
CA PHE A 162 -13.62 -11.06 -20.62
C PHE A 162 -15.00 -11.63 -20.95
N ASP A 163 -15.97 -10.76 -21.24
CA ASP A 163 -17.30 -11.14 -21.65
C ASP A 163 -17.69 -10.41 -22.95
N SER A 164 -17.87 -11.18 -24.02
CA SER A 164 -18.26 -10.67 -25.32
C SER A 164 -19.76 -10.40 -25.45
N GLN A 165 -20.56 -10.75 -24.46
CA GLN A 165 -22.01 -10.54 -24.43
C GLN A 165 -22.41 -9.21 -23.77
N SER A 166 -21.46 -8.52 -23.13
CA SER A 166 -21.71 -7.22 -22.53
C SER A 166 -22.02 -6.17 -23.59
N THR A 167 -23.16 -5.50 -23.45
CA THR A 167 -23.60 -4.43 -24.34
C THR A 167 -23.06 -3.05 -23.95
N ASP A 168 -22.59 -2.90 -22.71
CA ASP A 168 -22.03 -1.67 -22.19
C ASP A 168 -20.50 -1.67 -22.26
N VAL A 169 -19.94 -0.52 -22.61
CA VAL A 169 -18.48 -0.33 -22.59
C VAL A 169 -18.05 -0.21 -21.13
N GLN A 170 -17.54 -1.28 -20.57
CA GLN A 170 -16.93 -1.29 -19.24
C GLN A 170 -15.43 -1.47 -19.40
N TYR A 171 -14.67 -0.62 -18.69
CA TYR A 171 -13.22 -0.79 -18.62
C TYR A 171 -12.86 -1.89 -17.63
N LEU A 172 -11.89 -2.72 -18.00
CA LEU A 172 -11.39 -3.76 -17.12
C LEU A 172 -10.61 -3.15 -15.97
N SER A 173 -10.92 -3.60 -14.76
CA SER A 173 -10.18 -3.25 -13.56
C SER A 173 -9.54 -4.49 -12.95
N ALA A 174 -8.38 -4.32 -12.35
CA ALA A 174 -7.69 -5.34 -11.59
C ALA A 174 -7.43 -4.86 -10.17
N THR A 175 -7.44 -5.80 -9.24
CA THR A 175 -7.11 -5.53 -7.84
C THR A 175 -5.87 -6.32 -7.47
N VAL A 176 -4.91 -5.64 -6.88
CA VAL A 176 -3.70 -6.25 -6.32
C VAL A 176 -3.68 -6.05 -4.82
N ASN A 177 -3.34 -7.11 -4.09
CA ASN A 177 -3.14 -7.07 -2.66
C ASN A 177 -1.65 -7.18 -2.35
N PHE A 178 -1.21 -6.28 -1.51
CA PHE A 178 0.18 -6.22 -1.05
C PHE A 178 0.29 -6.55 0.43
N LYS A 179 1.40 -7.19 0.78
CA LYS A 179 1.91 -7.27 2.15
C LYS A 179 3.12 -6.35 2.28
N TYR A 180 3.37 -5.89 3.47
CA TYR A 180 4.46 -4.97 3.80
C TYR A 180 4.90 -5.22 5.25
N THR A 181 6.04 -4.70 5.65
CA THR A 181 6.56 -4.88 7.01
C THR A 181 5.91 -3.90 7.99
N ILE A 182 5.89 -2.63 7.63
CA ILE A 182 5.36 -1.55 8.46
C ILE A 182 4.89 -0.39 7.58
N TYR A 183 3.96 0.40 8.05
CA TYR A 183 3.69 1.70 7.46
C TYR A 183 3.77 2.82 8.49
N ASN A 184 4.19 3.98 8.05
CA ASN A 184 4.26 5.20 8.85
C ASN A 184 3.43 6.30 8.19
N ILE A 185 2.75 7.10 9.02
CA ILE A 185 1.99 8.26 8.55
C ILE A 185 2.73 9.50 9.01
N ASP A 186 3.20 10.28 8.04
CA ASP A 186 3.96 11.50 8.27
C ASP A 186 3.20 12.71 7.74
N ASP A 187 3.27 13.83 8.46
CA ASP A 187 2.80 15.11 7.98
C ASP A 187 3.79 15.66 6.93
N ILE A 188 3.28 16.06 5.77
CA ILE A 188 4.11 16.77 4.79
C ILE A 188 4.15 18.24 5.22
N VAL A 189 5.13 18.58 6.04
CA VAL A 189 5.39 19.98 6.38
C VAL A 189 5.98 20.66 5.15
N CYS A 190 5.18 21.44 4.42
CA CYS A 190 5.73 22.37 3.42
C CYS A 190 6.54 23.44 4.15
N CYS A 191 7.88 23.38 4.04
CA CYS A 191 8.77 24.46 4.43
C CYS A 191 8.62 25.65 3.50
#